data_d35814cce11a7b116a787b2427d8fa65
#
_entry.id   d35814cce11a7b116a787b2427d8fa65
#
_cell.length_a   1.000
_cell.length_b   1.000
_cell.length_c   1.000
_cell.angle_alpha   90.00
_cell.angle_beta   90.00
_cell.angle_gamma   90.00
#
_symmetry.space_group_name_H-M   'P 1'
#
loop_
_entity.id
_entity.type
_entity.pdbx_description
1 polymer ?
#
loop_
_entity_poly.entity_id
_entity_poly.type
_entity_poly.pdbx_seq_one_letter_code
_entity_poly.pdbx_strand_id
1 'polypeptide(L)'
;MKIIQVAGRSGSGKTSFIIKLVPELEKKGRVAVIKHLGDHDFRLENGKDTTLFFSAGATVSVGIDNQKSVAAIRTTRLEDVLKFLSGQGIEFAIIEGFKNYAFPKIVIGDLLVKDCVAANPTVDEVLASLHQFEDYPQRK
;
A
#
# COMPACT_ATOMS: atom_id res chain seq x y z
N MET A 1 9.61 -7.45 5.24
CA MET A 1 8.40 -6.59 5.18
C MET A 1 7.21 -7.48 4.92
N LYS A 2 6.20 -7.47 5.79
CA LYS A 2 4.93 -8.22 5.59
C LYS A 2 4.07 -7.54 4.54
N ILE A 3 3.51 -8.29 3.61
CA ILE A 3 2.56 -7.79 2.61
C ILE A 3 1.14 -8.18 3.01
N ILE A 4 0.29 -7.19 3.21
CA ILE A 4 -1.12 -7.37 3.58
C ILE A 4 -1.98 -6.78 2.47
N GLN A 5 -2.50 -7.62 1.59
CA GLN A 5 -3.41 -7.14 0.54
C GLN A 5 -4.84 -7.06 1.07
N VAL A 6 -5.53 -5.97 0.77
CA VAL A 6 -6.94 -5.76 1.12
C VAL A 6 -7.76 -5.69 -0.15
N ALA A 7 -8.66 -6.62 -0.31
CA ALA A 7 -9.55 -6.75 -1.46
C ALA A 7 -11.02 -6.51 -1.08
N GLY A 8 -11.83 -6.16 -2.05
CA GLY A 8 -13.25 -5.91 -1.89
C GLY A 8 -13.77 -5.05 -3.04
N ARG A 9 -15.09 -5.00 -3.19
CA ARG A 9 -15.74 -4.16 -4.18
C ARG A 9 -15.58 -2.67 -3.84
N SER A 10 -15.80 -1.80 -4.81
CA SER A 10 -15.88 -0.37 -4.55
C SER A 10 -16.99 -0.07 -3.51
N GLY A 11 -16.69 0.79 -2.55
CA GLY A 11 -17.62 1.14 -1.48
C GLY A 11 -17.83 0.07 -0.39
N SER A 12 -17.03 -1.02 -0.39
CA SER A 12 -17.16 -2.08 0.63
C SER A 12 -16.63 -1.72 2.02
N GLY A 13 -15.93 -0.59 2.17
CA GLY A 13 -15.35 -0.16 3.44
C GLY A 13 -13.85 -0.48 3.61
N LYS A 14 -13.13 -0.83 2.54
CA LYS A 14 -11.68 -1.09 2.59
C LYS A 14 -10.89 0.05 3.19
N THR A 15 -11.13 1.27 2.73
CA THR A 15 -10.41 2.47 3.20
C THR A 15 -10.64 2.68 4.69
N SER A 16 -11.87 2.58 5.16
CA SER A 16 -12.22 2.70 6.58
C SER A 16 -11.54 1.62 7.44
N PHE A 17 -11.45 0.40 6.92
CA PHE A 17 -10.74 -0.69 7.58
C PHE A 17 -9.23 -0.42 7.66
N ILE A 18 -8.61 -0.02 6.55
CA ILE A 18 -7.18 0.30 6.49
C ILE A 18 -6.83 1.44 7.46
N ILE A 19 -7.64 2.49 7.52
CA ILE A 19 -7.45 3.62 8.46
C ILE A 19 -7.42 3.15 9.91
N LYS A 20 -8.20 2.13 10.27
CA LYS A 20 -8.19 1.54 11.63
C LYS A 20 -7.01 0.61 11.84
N LEU A 21 -6.57 -0.10 10.80
CA LEU A 21 -5.47 -1.07 10.88
C LEU A 21 -4.10 -0.40 11.00
N VAL A 22 -3.88 0.72 10.29
CA VAL A 22 -2.58 1.42 10.24
C VAL A 22 -2.05 1.77 11.63
N PRO A 23 -2.78 2.46 12.53
CA PRO A 23 -2.22 2.83 13.83
C PRO A 23 -1.90 1.62 14.72
N GLU A 24 -2.61 0.52 14.57
CA GLU A 24 -2.34 -0.69 15.35
C GLU A 24 -1.09 -1.44 14.84
N LEU A 25 -0.85 -1.43 13.52
CA LEU A 25 0.39 -1.96 12.95
C LEU A 25 1.59 -1.06 13.26
N GLU A 26 1.42 0.27 13.27
CA GLU A 26 2.49 1.23 13.62
C GLU A 26 3.03 1.03 15.05
N LYS A 27 2.25 0.46 15.95
CA LYS A 27 2.71 0.04 17.29
C LYS A 27 3.70 -1.14 17.23
N LYS A 28 3.71 -1.90 16.13
CA LYS A 28 4.53 -3.10 15.94
C LYS A 28 5.72 -2.86 15.01
N GLY A 29 5.61 -1.89 14.10
CA GLY A 29 6.64 -1.58 13.12
C GLY A 29 6.14 -0.55 12.10
N ARG A 30 7.04 -0.07 11.26
CA ARG A 30 6.76 1.00 10.28
C ARG A 30 5.85 0.50 9.16
N VAL A 31 4.81 1.27 8.85
CA VAL A 31 3.75 0.91 7.91
C VAL A 31 3.82 1.77 6.65
N ALA A 32 3.63 1.15 5.49
CA ALA A 32 3.31 1.84 4.25
C ALA A 32 1.95 1.38 3.73
N VAL A 33 1.22 2.27 3.07
CA VAL A 33 -0.02 1.95 2.38
C VAL A 33 0.13 2.27 0.90
N ILE A 34 -0.18 1.31 0.05
CA ILE A 34 -0.13 1.43 -1.41
C ILE A 34 -1.55 1.27 -1.93
N LYS A 35 -2.01 2.23 -2.72
CA LYS A 35 -3.31 2.14 -3.39
C LYS A 35 -3.11 2.12 -4.90
N HIS A 36 -3.68 1.11 -5.56
CA HIS A 36 -3.81 1.10 -7.01
C HIS A 36 -5.01 1.97 -7.41
N LEU A 37 -4.75 3.02 -8.18
CA LEU A 37 -5.79 3.98 -8.56
C LEU A 37 -6.60 3.52 -9.79
N GLY A 38 -6.19 2.42 -10.44
CA GLY A 38 -6.84 1.93 -11.66
C GLY A 38 -6.70 2.95 -12.79
N ASP A 39 -7.84 3.35 -13.36
CA ASP A 39 -7.90 4.34 -14.44
C ASP A 39 -7.91 5.80 -13.94
N HIS A 40 -7.76 6.01 -12.63
CA HIS A 40 -7.69 7.35 -12.04
C HIS A 40 -6.24 7.80 -11.90
N ASP A 41 -5.96 9.05 -12.31
CA ASP A 41 -4.65 9.66 -12.13
C ASP A 41 -4.46 10.20 -10.71
N PHE A 42 -3.28 9.97 -10.15
CA PHE A 42 -2.83 10.72 -8.98
C PHE A 42 -2.29 12.07 -9.48
N ARG A 43 -3.12 13.10 -9.39
CA ARG A 43 -2.78 14.42 -9.93
C ARG A 43 -1.74 15.11 -9.06
N LEU A 44 -0.64 15.52 -9.69
CA LEU A 44 0.29 16.47 -9.10
C LEU A 44 -0.28 17.88 -9.25
N GLU A 45 -0.02 18.74 -8.28
CA GLU A 45 -0.48 20.13 -8.32
C GLU A 45 0.18 20.88 -9.48
N ASN A 46 -0.63 21.48 -10.36
CA ASN A 46 -0.14 22.22 -11.51
C ASN A 46 0.64 23.46 -11.09
N GLY A 47 1.70 23.78 -11.84
CA GLY A 47 2.50 25.00 -11.66
C GLY A 47 3.47 24.99 -10.46
N LYS A 48 3.55 23.89 -9.71
CA LYS A 48 4.57 23.73 -8.68
C LYS A 48 5.88 23.27 -9.30
N ASP A 49 7.00 23.73 -8.76
CA ASP A 49 8.35 23.40 -9.27
C ASP A 49 8.58 21.89 -9.29
N THR A 50 8.17 21.17 -8.23
CA THR A 50 8.30 19.71 -8.15
C THR A 50 7.52 18.99 -9.25
N THR A 51 6.36 19.51 -9.65
CA THR A 51 5.57 18.99 -10.78
C THR A 51 6.28 19.26 -12.10
N LEU A 52 6.84 20.46 -12.27
CA LEU A 52 7.60 20.84 -13.48
C LEU A 52 8.86 20.00 -13.64
N PHE A 53 9.59 19.74 -12.55
CA PHE A 53 10.76 18.85 -12.57
C PHE A 53 10.40 17.42 -13.00
N PHE A 54 9.31 16.89 -12.48
CA PHE A 54 8.82 15.57 -12.89
C PHE A 54 8.39 15.55 -14.36
N SER A 55 7.68 16.58 -14.82
CA SER A 55 7.24 16.71 -16.22
C SER A 55 8.42 16.88 -17.18
N ALA A 56 9.50 17.51 -16.74
CA ALA A 56 10.74 17.66 -17.52
C ALA A 56 11.54 16.35 -17.68
N GLY A 57 11.13 15.26 -17.02
CA GLY A 57 11.72 13.94 -17.19
C GLY A 57 12.50 13.41 -15.98
N ALA A 58 12.47 14.09 -14.83
CA ALA A 58 13.10 13.56 -13.63
C ALA A 58 12.52 12.18 -13.27
N THR A 59 13.39 11.23 -12.94
CA THR A 59 12.99 9.90 -12.48
C THR A 59 12.28 9.97 -11.13
N VAL A 60 12.72 10.89 -10.27
CA VAL A 60 12.11 11.18 -8.98
C VAL A 60 12.12 12.68 -8.77
N SER A 61 11.01 13.23 -8.32
CA SER A 61 10.89 14.62 -7.86
C SER A 61 10.38 14.61 -6.43
N VAL A 62 11.09 15.27 -5.52
CA VAL A 62 10.77 15.30 -4.09
C VAL A 62 10.57 16.72 -3.62
N GLY A 63 9.44 17.01 -3.02
CA GLY A 63 9.19 18.23 -2.25
C GLY A 63 9.31 17.93 -0.75
N ILE A 64 10.00 18.78 -0.03
CA ILE A 64 10.20 18.67 1.42
C ILE A 64 9.68 19.95 2.06
N ASP A 65 8.76 19.79 3.00
CA ASP A 65 8.31 20.87 3.88
C ASP A 65 8.75 20.64 5.33
N ASN A 66 8.29 21.45 6.26
CA ASN A 66 8.66 21.32 7.67
C ASN A 66 7.96 20.17 8.43
N GLN A 67 7.12 19.39 7.76
CA GLN A 67 6.35 18.29 8.37
C GLN A 67 6.54 16.97 7.66
N LYS A 68 6.74 16.97 6.33
CA LYS A 68 6.78 15.77 5.50
C LYS A 68 7.52 15.99 4.19
N SER A 69 7.81 14.90 3.51
CA SER A 69 8.25 14.89 2.11
C SER A 69 7.21 14.19 1.25
N VAL A 70 7.02 14.68 0.03
CA VAL A 70 6.17 14.07 -0.99
C VAL A 70 7.04 13.79 -2.22
N ALA A 71 7.01 12.55 -2.71
CA ALA A 71 7.79 12.11 -3.86
C ALA A 71 6.88 11.65 -4.99
N ALA A 72 7.15 12.12 -6.21
CA ALA A 72 6.66 11.52 -7.44
C ALA A 72 7.77 10.65 -8.03
N ILE A 73 7.51 9.37 -8.20
CA ILE A 73 8.46 8.37 -8.71
C ILE A 73 7.96 7.87 -10.06
N ARG A 74 8.86 7.85 -11.07
CA ARG A 74 8.50 7.42 -12.43
C ARG A 74 8.54 5.90 -12.56
N THR A 75 7.58 5.26 -11.92
CA THR A 75 7.30 3.83 -12.08
C THR A 75 5.80 3.57 -11.89
N THR A 76 5.29 2.55 -12.58
CA THR A 76 3.91 2.05 -12.39
C THR A 76 3.92 0.60 -11.90
N ARG A 77 5.11 0.06 -11.61
CA ARG A 77 5.28 -1.33 -11.19
C ARG A 77 5.27 -1.44 -9.67
N LEU A 78 4.40 -2.32 -9.17
CA LEU A 78 4.29 -2.58 -7.74
C LEU A 78 5.62 -3.09 -7.16
N GLU A 79 6.34 -3.93 -7.89
CA GLU A 79 7.63 -4.50 -7.46
C GLU A 79 8.68 -3.41 -7.16
N ASP A 80 8.75 -2.37 -7.99
CA ASP A 80 9.68 -1.25 -7.79
C ASP A 80 9.32 -0.47 -6.52
N VAL A 81 8.03 -0.26 -6.28
CA VAL A 81 7.53 0.40 -5.06
C VAL A 81 7.82 -0.44 -3.83
N LEU A 82 7.56 -1.76 -3.87
CA LEU A 82 7.84 -2.65 -2.75
C LEU A 82 9.34 -2.71 -2.42
N LYS A 83 10.19 -2.76 -3.46
CA LYS A 83 11.65 -2.71 -3.29
C LYS A 83 12.10 -1.41 -2.63
N PHE A 84 11.57 -0.29 -3.07
CA PHE A 84 11.86 1.02 -2.48
C PHE A 84 11.46 1.05 -1.00
N LEU A 85 10.22 0.66 -0.67
CA LEU A 85 9.70 0.66 0.70
C LEU A 85 10.49 -0.27 1.62
N SER A 86 10.84 -1.46 1.14
CA SER A 86 11.70 -2.40 1.90
C SER A 86 13.05 -1.79 2.22
N GLY A 87 13.65 -1.06 1.28
CA GLY A 87 14.91 -0.33 1.47
C GLY A 87 14.80 0.83 2.48
N GLN A 88 13.59 1.35 2.72
CA GLN A 88 13.32 2.39 3.71
C GLN A 88 13.04 1.83 5.13
N GLY A 89 13.17 0.52 5.33
CA GLY A 89 12.90 -0.12 6.62
C GLY A 89 11.42 -0.21 6.96
N ILE A 90 10.54 -0.25 5.97
CA ILE A 90 9.11 -0.54 6.16
C ILE A 90 8.96 -2.00 6.55
N GLU A 91 8.17 -2.27 7.58
CA GLU A 91 7.94 -3.61 8.11
C GLU A 91 6.60 -4.20 7.67
N PHE A 92 5.61 -3.34 7.41
CA PHE A 92 4.29 -3.72 6.92
C PHE A 92 3.91 -2.88 5.70
N ALA A 93 3.57 -3.54 4.59
CA ALA A 93 3.02 -2.91 3.41
C ALA A 93 1.56 -3.35 3.22
N ILE A 94 0.64 -2.43 3.39
CA ILE A 94 -0.78 -2.65 3.11
C ILE A 94 -1.02 -2.27 1.64
N ILE A 95 -1.62 -3.18 0.87
CA ILE A 95 -1.89 -2.96 -0.55
C ILE A 95 -3.40 -2.98 -0.78
N GLU A 96 -3.97 -1.87 -1.24
CA GLU A 96 -5.34 -1.80 -1.73
C GLU A 96 -5.35 -1.84 -3.27
N GLY A 97 -6.07 -2.81 -3.81
CA GLY A 97 -6.13 -3.03 -5.26
C GLY A 97 -5.13 -4.07 -5.74
N PHE A 98 -4.60 -3.90 -6.97
CA PHE A 98 -3.70 -4.85 -7.61
C PHE A 98 -4.26 -6.28 -7.64
N LYS A 99 -5.50 -6.44 -8.10
CA LYS A 99 -6.29 -7.70 -8.04
C LYS A 99 -5.61 -8.90 -8.70
N ASN A 100 -4.70 -8.64 -9.64
CA ASN A 100 -3.97 -9.68 -10.39
C ASN A 100 -2.79 -10.29 -9.60
N TYR A 101 -2.44 -9.72 -8.46
CA TYR A 101 -1.39 -10.27 -7.60
C TYR A 101 -1.97 -11.31 -6.64
N ALA A 102 -1.24 -12.42 -6.48
CA ALA A 102 -1.65 -13.57 -5.68
C ALA A 102 -1.14 -13.50 -4.22
N PHE A 103 -1.12 -12.31 -3.62
CA PHE A 103 -0.78 -12.19 -2.21
C PHE A 103 -1.92 -12.72 -1.31
N PRO A 104 -1.60 -13.24 -0.12
CA PRO A 104 -2.59 -13.52 0.91
C PRO A 104 -3.42 -12.25 1.24
N LYS A 105 -4.75 -12.39 1.26
CA LYS A 105 -5.68 -11.24 1.26
C LYS A 105 -6.62 -11.23 2.45
N ILE A 106 -6.90 -10.02 2.91
CA ILE A 106 -8.10 -9.70 3.67
C ILE A 106 -9.19 -9.31 2.68
N VAL A 107 -10.38 -9.83 2.86
CA VAL A 107 -11.55 -9.44 2.05
C VAL A 107 -12.52 -8.62 2.91
N ILE A 108 -12.90 -7.44 2.41
CA ILE A 108 -13.94 -6.60 3.00
C ILE A 108 -15.17 -6.63 2.08
N GLY A 109 -16.30 -7.05 2.64
CA GLY A 109 -17.54 -7.25 1.89
C GLY A 109 -17.75 -8.70 1.48
N ASP A 110 -18.39 -8.91 0.34
CA ASP A 110 -18.88 -10.22 -0.15
C ASP A 110 -18.06 -10.81 -1.31
N LEU A 111 -16.89 -10.22 -1.60
CA LEU A 111 -16.04 -10.68 -2.70
C LEU A 111 -15.43 -12.05 -2.38
N LEU A 112 -15.59 -13.00 -3.31
CA LEU A 112 -14.94 -14.31 -3.26
C LEU A 112 -13.63 -14.26 -4.04
N VAL A 113 -12.52 -14.55 -3.38
CA VAL A 113 -11.18 -14.58 -3.98
C VAL A 113 -10.40 -15.80 -3.50
N LYS A 114 -9.42 -16.20 -4.31
CA LYS A 114 -8.38 -17.13 -3.85
C LYS A 114 -7.45 -16.42 -2.86
N ASP A 115 -6.75 -17.19 -2.03
CA ASP A 115 -5.77 -16.68 -1.06
C ASP A 115 -6.37 -15.75 0.00
N CYS A 116 -7.65 -15.92 0.34
CA CYS A 116 -8.30 -15.21 1.43
C CYS A 116 -7.82 -15.75 2.78
N VAL A 117 -7.14 -14.89 3.53
CA VAL A 117 -6.73 -15.17 4.92
C VAL A 117 -7.91 -14.98 5.87
N ALA A 118 -8.65 -13.89 5.69
CA ALA A 118 -9.80 -13.57 6.52
C ALA A 118 -10.82 -12.72 5.72
N ALA A 119 -12.10 -13.01 5.92
CA ALA A 119 -13.21 -12.26 5.37
C ALA A 119 -13.88 -11.44 6.47
N ASN A 120 -14.00 -10.13 6.25
CA ASN A 120 -14.56 -9.15 7.18
C ASN A 120 -13.99 -9.26 8.62
N PRO A 121 -12.67 -9.38 8.79
CA PRO A 121 -12.07 -9.53 10.10
C PRO A 121 -12.15 -8.23 10.90
N THR A 122 -12.04 -8.36 12.21
CA THR A 122 -11.66 -7.24 13.07
C THR A 122 -10.17 -6.94 12.93
N VAL A 123 -9.73 -5.76 13.36
CA VAL A 123 -8.31 -5.41 13.40
C VAL A 123 -7.53 -6.40 14.27
N ASP A 124 -8.06 -6.78 15.44
CA ASP A 124 -7.41 -7.73 16.34
C ASP A 124 -7.23 -9.12 15.70
N GLU A 125 -8.20 -9.58 14.94
CA GLU A 125 -8.09 -10.84 14.19
C GLU A 125 -6.97 -10.77 13.13
N VAL A 126 -6.81 -9.64 12.45
CA VAL A 126 -5.68 -9.45 11.51
C VAL A 126 -4.35 -9.47 12.25
N LEU A 127 -4.24 -8.77 13.37
CA LEU A 127 -3.00 -8.75 14.17
C LEU A 127 -2.61 -10.15 14.67
N ALA A 128 -3.60 -10.97 15.05
CA ALA A 128 -3.40 -12.36 15.46
C ALA A 128 -2.96 -13.28 14.30
N SER A 129 -3.27 -12.91 13.06
CA SER A 129 -3.02 -13.71 11.86
C SER A 129 -1.84 -13.21 11.00
N LEU A 130 -1.01 -12.28 11.50
CA LEU A 130 0.10 -11.70 10.73
C LEU A 130 1.07 -12.76 10.18
N HIS A 131 1.23 -13.92 10.82
CA HIS A 131 2.06 -15.02 10.35
C HIS A 131 1.56 -15.68 9.05
N GLN A 132 0.30 -15.45 8.65
CA GLN A 132 -0.29 -15.99 7.43
C GLN A 132 -0.01 -15.10 6.20
N PHE A 133 0.52 -13.91 6.39
CA PHE A 133 0.88 -13.01 5.31
C PHE A 133 2.33 -13.23 4.86
N GLU A 134 2.55 -12.99 3.57
CA GLU A 134 3.84 -13.21 2.91
C GLU A 134 4.89 -12.18 3.34
N ASP A 135 6.14 -12.63 3.44
CA ASP A 135 7.29 -11.74 3.63
C ASP A 135 7.87 -11.29 2.28
N TYR A 136 8.22 -10.01 2.16
CA TYR A 136 8.93 -9.45 1.01
C TYR A 136 10.32 -8.92 1.41
N PRO A 137 11.36 -9.21 0.64
CA PRO A 137 11.40 -10.26 -0.36
C PRO A 137 11.17 -11.61 0.28
N GLN A 138 10.66 -12.57 -0.52
CA GLN A 138 10.51 -13.95 -0.04
C GLN A 138 11.88 -14.46 0.45
N ARG A 139 11.90 -14.99 1.65
CA ARG A 139 13.10 -15.70 2.13
C ARG A 139 13.29 -16.93 1.25
N LYS A 140 14.39 -16.94 0.53
CA LYS A 140 14.82 -18.12 -0.24
C LYS A 140 15.15 -19.27 0.71
#